data_e2987f170479ed7d2d6ba692f929ad0a
#
_entry.id   e2987f170479ed7d2d6ba692f929ad0a
#
_cell.length_a   1.000
_cell.length_b   1.000
_cell.length_c   1.000
_cell.angle_alpha   90.00
_cell.angle_beta   90.00
_cell.angle_gamma   90.00
#
_symmetry.space_group_name_H-M   'P 1'
#
loop_
_entity.id
_entity.type
_entity.pdbx_description
1 polymer ?
#
loop_
_entity_poly.entity_id
_entity_poly.type
_entity_poly.pdbx_seq_one_letter_code
_entity_poly.pdbx_strand_id
1 'polypeptide(L)'
;MPWTNSPGAIMSAEVLRVGLCEEPISLSEHEDLVAHAAAGAVVGFSGVVRDHDGGRAVTLLEYSAHPSALQTLTEVVHEVARDSQGVRAVAVSHRIGDLRIGDAALVVAVAADHRRAAFQTCAQLVDTVKDRLPVWKHQHFGDGSDEWVNSA
;
A
#
# COMPACT_ATOMS: atom_id res chain seq x y z
N MET A 1 21.48 -17.47 27.41
CA MET A 1 21.31 -17.44 26.68
C MET A 1 21.08 -17.39 25.94
N PRO A 2 21.09 -17.68 26.04
CA PRO A 2 20.94 -17.55 25.23
C PRO A 2 20.18 -17.34 24.42
N TRP A 3 19.79 -16.96 24.31
CA TRP A 3 19.17 -16.84 23.47
C TRP A 3 19.52 -16.67 22.41
N THR A 4 19.63 -16.92 22.32
CA THR A 4 20.16 -16.66 21.33
C THR A 4 19.44 -16.52 20.25
N ASN A 5 19.41 -15.55 19.81
CA ASN A 5 18.97 -15.36 18.63
C ASN A 5 19.79 -16.08 17.71
N SER A 6 19.46 -17.21 17.49
CA SER A 6 20.03 -17.91 16.42
C SER A 6 19.61 -17.24 15.14
N PRO A 7 20.33 -17.41 14.07
CA PRO A 7 19.92 -16.93 12.77
C PRO A 7 18.57 -17.45 12.35
N GLY A 8 18.18 -18.60 12.85
CA GLY A 8 16.85 -19.12 12.58
C GLY A 8 15.77 -18.31 13.25
N ALA A 9 16.13 -17.45 14.19
CA ALA A 9 15.20 -16.58 14.85
C ALA A 9 14.99 -15.26 14.11
N ILE A 10 15.53 -15.11 12.90
CA ILE A 10 15.23 -13.95 12.08
C ILE A 10 13.75 -13.97 11.81
N MET A 11 13.08 -12.95 12.30
CA MET A 11 11.65 -12.84 12.19
C MET A 11 11.32 -12.18 10.87
N SER A 12 10.38 -12.77 10.15
CA SER A 12 9.74 -12.06 9.06
C SER A 12 8.92 -10.93 9.63
N ALA A 13 8.72 -9.88 8.87
CA ALA A 13 7.84 -8.80 9.25
C ALA A 13 6.41 -9.32 9.44
N GLU A 14 5.74 -8.82 10.46
CA GLU A 14 4.33 -9.14 10.66
C GLU A 14 3.49 -8.35 9.66
N VAL A 15 2.55 -9.04 9.02
CA VAL A 15 1.56 -8.39 8.16
C VAL A 15 0.32 -8.12 8.99
N LEU A 16 0.10 -6.88 9.36
CA LEU A 16 -0.98 -6.52 10.28
C LEU A 16 -2.27 -6.14 9.59
N ARG A 17 -2.20 -5.77 8.34
CA ARG A 17 -3.39 -5.50 7.53
C ARG A 17 -3.08 -5.67 6.05
N VAL A 18 -4.01 -6.32 5.35
CA VAL A 18 -4.12 -6.29 3.90
C VAL A 18 -5.58 -5.97 3.61
N GLY A 19 -5.86 -4.80 3.08
CA GLY A 19 -7.23 -4.34 2.86
C GLY A 19 -7.52 -3.99 1.43
N LEU A 20 -8.71 -4.35 0.97
CA LEU A 20 -9.27 -3.91 -0.30
C LEU A 20 -10.72 -3.54 0.00
N CYS A 21 -11.06 -2.26 0.00
CA CYS A 21 -12.36 -1.80 0.49
C CYS A 21 -12.85 -0.57 -0.25
N GLU A 22 -14.15 -0.31 -0.12
CA GLU A 22 -14.76 0.88 -0.72
C GLU A 22 -14.78 2.06 0.22
N GLU A 23 -14.61 1.83 1.52
CA GLU A 23 -14.60 2.89 2.51
C GLU A 23 -13.27 3.66 2.47
N PRO A 24 -13.26 4.90 2.96
CA PRO A 24 -12.02 5.66 3.07
C PRO A 24 -10.97 4.92 3.89
N ILE A 25 -9.73 5.01 3.45
CA ILE A 25 -8.58 4.40 4.13
C ILE A 25 -7.72 5.50 4.74
N SER A 26 -7.14 5.22 5.91
CA SER A 26 -6.39 6.20 6.69
C SER A 26 -4.93 5.80 6.82
N LEU A 27 -4.02 6.65 6.38
CA LEU A 27 -2.58 6.44 6.56
C LEU A 27 -2.22 6.43 8.04
N SER A 28 -2.74 7.37 8.83
CA SER A 28 -2.42 7.44 10.25
C SER A 28 -2.85 6.18 10.99
N GLU A 29 -3.98 5.59 10.64
CA GLU A 29 -4.43 4.33 11.22
C GLU A 29 -3.45 3.20 10.89
N HIS A 30 -2.94 3.15 9.68
CA HIS A 30 -1.95 2.15 9.27
C HIS A 30 -0.61 2.35 9.99
N GLU A 31 -0.19 3.60 10.15
CA GLU A 31 1.02 3.93 10.89
C GLU A 31 0.90 3.50 12.35
N ASP A 32 -0.25 3.73 12.97
CA ASP A 32 -0.50 3.31 14.35
C ASP A 32 -0.50 1.79 14.48
N LEU A 33 -1.07 1.09 13.50
CA LEU A 33 -1.09 -0.37 13.50
C LEU A 33 0.30 -0.98 13.52
N VAL A 34 1.22 -0.45 12.73
CA VAL A 34 2.56 -1.01 12.60
C VAL A 34 3.50 -0.56 13.70
N ALA A 35 3.13 0.40 14.53
CA ALA A 35 3.97 0.89 15.60
C ALA A 35 4.46 -0.27 16.47
N HIS A 36 5.75 -0.32 16.76
CA HIS A 36 6.38 -1.41 17.45
C HIS A 36 7.49 -0.89 18.35
N ALA A 37 7.58 -1.42 19.57
CA ALA A 37 8.55 -0.94 20.55
C ALA A 37 9.99 -1.07 20.08
N ALA A 38 10.29 -2.05 19.24
CA ALA A 38 11.63 -2.26 18.72
C ALA A 38 11.93 -1.48 17.43
N ALA A 39 10.91 -0.84 16.85
CA ALA A 39 11.10 -0.12 15.59
C ALA A 39 11.51 1.31 15.84
N GLY A 40 12.65 1.70 15.28
CA GLY A 40 13.13 3.08 15.34
C GLY A 40 12.63 3.95 14.19
N ALA A 41 11.96 3.36 13.20
CA ALA A 41 11.47 4.08 12.03
C ALA A 41 10.10 3.58 11.61
N VAL A 42 9.20 4.51 11.33
CA VAL A 42 7.90 4.23 10.71
C VAL A 42 7.81 5.10 9.47
N VAL A 43 7.57 4.47 8.32
CA VAL A 43 7.43 5.15 7.03
C VAL A 43 6.03 4.90 6.50
N GLY A 44 5.36 5.94 6.09
CA GLY A 44 4.04 5.86 5.50
C GLY A 44 4.01 6.44 4.09
N PHE A 45 3.23 5.80 3.22
CA PHE A 45 2.96 6.27 1.87
C PHE A 45 1.46 6.39 1.68
N SER A 46 1.02 7.49 1.08
CA SER A 46 -0.36 7.63 0.64
C SER A 46 -0.36 8.08 -0.83
N GLY A 47 -0.87 7.21 -1.70
CA GLY A 47 -1.13 7.57 -3.09
C GLY A 47 -2.54 8.16 -3.18
N VAL A 48 -2.64 9.40 -3.63
CA VAL A 48 -3.90 10.15 -3.63
C VAL A 48 -4.34 10.46 -5.05
N VAL A 49 -5.63 10.71 -5.20
CA VAL A 49 -6.20 11.09 -6.49
C VAL A 49 -5.83 12.52 -6.82
N ARG A 50 -5.14 12.72 -7.94
CA ARG A 50 -4.73 14.06 -8.40
C ARG A 50 -5.85 14.72 -9.19
N ASP A 51 -5.82 16.03 -9.25
CA ASP A 51 -6.79 16.83 -10.00
C ASP A 51 -6.49 16.93 -11.49
N HIS A 52 -5.44 16.28 -11.97
CA HIS A 52 -5.05 16.29 -13.38
C HIS A 52 -4.32 15.01 -13.78
N ASP A 53 -4.41 14.70 -15.06
CA ASP A 53 -3.64 13.63 -15.69
C ASP A 53 -3.43 13.97 -17.16
N GLY A 54 -2.17 13.92 -17.62
CA GLY A 54 -1.83 14.26 -19.00
C GLY A 54 -2.27 15.67 -19.42
N GLY A 55 -2.25 16.62 -18.49
CA GLY A 55 -2.65 17.98 -18.76
C GLY A 55 -4.16 18.22 -18.74
N ARG A 56 -4.95 17.18 -18.44
CA ARG A 56 -6.43 17.30 -18.38
C ARG A 56 -6.90 17.30 -16.95
N ALA A 57 -7.93 18.11 -16.66
CA ALA A 57 -8.52 18.14 -15.32
C ALA A 57 -9.32 16.86 -15.06
N VAL A 58 -9.03 16.20 -13.95
CA VAL A 58 -9.74 15.00 -13.49
C VAL A 58 -10.80 15.45 -12.49
N THR A 59 -12.02 14.94 -12.64
CA THR A 59 -13.13 15.27 -11.74
C THR A 59 -13.55 14.13 -10.84
N LEU A 60 -13.38 12.89 -11.30
CA LEU A 60 -13.74 11.68 -10.55
C LEU A 60 -12.88 10.53 -11.04
N LEU A 61 -12.56 9.63 -10.12
CA LEU A 61 -11.85 8.41 -10.44
C LEU A 61 -12.57 7.24 -9.81
N GLU A 62 -12.80 6.19 -10.60
CA GLU A 62 -13.40 4.97 -10.11
C GLU A 62 -12.41 3.82 -10.25
N TYR A 63 -12.23 3.05 -9.19
CA TYR A 63 -11.45 1.81 -9.25
C TYR A 63 -12.36 0.60 -9.27
N SER A 64 -12.12 -0.30 -10.23
CA SER A 64 -12.77 -1.60 -10.29
C SER A 64 -11.72 -2.68 -10.06
N ALA A 65 -12.05 -3.68 -9.27
CA ALA A 65 -11.13 -4.75 -8.93
C ALA A 65 -11.58 -6.09 -9.52
N HIS A 66 -10.61 -6.84 -10.05
CA HIS A 66 -10.85 -8.23 -10.42
C HIS A 66 -11.18 -9.03 -9.14
N PRO A 67 -12.03 -10.09 -9.21
CA PRO A 67 -12.30 -10.92 -8.03
C PRO A 67 -11.08 -11.48 -7.32
N SER A 68 -9.95 -11.65 -8.02
CA SER A 68 -8.70 -12.13 -7.44
C SER A 68 -7.85 -11.04 -6.80
N ALA A 69 -8.31 -9.79 -6.82
CA ALA A 69 -7.45 -8.66 -6.39
C ALA A 69 -7.02 -8.77 -4.92
N LEU A 70 -7.92 -9.14 -4.02
CA LEU A 70 -7.56 -9.27 -2.61
C LEU A 70 -6.54 -10.39 -2.40
N GLN A 71 -6.71 -11.52 -3.07
CA GLN A 71 -5.74 -12.61 -3.00
C GLN A 71 -4.38 -12.16 -3.51
N THR A 72 -4.34 -11.49 -4.65
CA THR A 72 -3.08 -10.97 -5.22
C THR A 72 -2.43 -9.96 -4.28
N LEU A 73 -3.20 -9.04 -3.72
CA LEU A 73 -2.69 -8.07 -2.76
C LEU A 73 -2.08 -8.78 -1.54
N THR A 74 -2.78 -9.78 -1.02
CA THR A 74 -2.31 -10.57 0.12
C THR A 74 -0.99 -11.28 -0.21
N GLU A 75 -0.90 -11.91 -1.37
CA GLU A 75 0.32 -12.59 -1.82
C GLU A 75 1.49 -11.63 -1.95
N VAL A 76 1.26 -10.48 -2.57
CA VAL A 76 2.30 -9.45 -2.76
C VAL A 76 2.83 -8.98 -1.40
N VAL A 77 1.93 -8.61 -0.50
CA VAL A 77 2.33 -8.06 0.80
C VAL A 77 3.10 -9.09 1.62
N HIS A 78 2.63 -10.33 1.67
CA HIS A 78 3.33 -11.39 2.40
C HIS A 78 4.68 -11.74 1.76
N GLU A 79 4.77 -11.73 0.44
CA GLU A 79 6.02 -12.00 -0.26
C GLU A 79 7.08 -10.92 0.04
N VAL A 80 6.71 -9.66 -0.06
CA VAL A 80 7.63 -8.57 0.25
C VAL A 80 8.02 -8.57 1.73
N ALA A 81 7.06 -8.80 2.62
CA ALA A 81 7.34 -8.86 4.06
C ALA A 81 8.28 -10.00 4.40
N ARG A 82 8.06 -11.18 3.82
CA ARG A 82 8.91 -12.35 4.05
C ARG A 82 10.34 -12.11 3.60
N ASP A 83 10.52 -11.43 2.48
CA ASP A 83 11.85 -11.20 1.90
C ASP A 83 12.56 -9.98 2.49
N SER A 84 11.88 -9.20 3.33
CA SER A 84 12.45 -8.00 3.95
C SER A 84 13.40 -8.36 5.10
N GLN A 85 14.32 -7.46 5.40
CA GLN A 85 15.22 -7.58 6.53
C GLN A 85 15.13 -6.34 7.40
N GLY A 86 15.08 -6.54 8.71
CA GLY A 86 15.01 -5.44 9.67
C GLY A 86 13.64 -4.76 9.75
N VAL A 87 12.63 -5.33 9.13
CA VAL A 87 11.27 -4.82 9.16
C VAL A 87 10.46 -5.58 10.20
N ARG A 88 9.72 -4.85 11.04
CA ARG A 88 8.91 -5.40 12.12
C ARG A 88 7.48 -5.66 11.71
N ALA A 89 6.87 -4.71 11.01
CA ALA A 89 5.45 -4.81 10.66
C ALA A 89 5.14 -3.99 9.42
N VAL A 90 4.15 -4.45 8.67
CA VAL A 90 3.63 -3.75 7.50
C VAL A 90 2.11 -3.77 7.51
N ALA A 91 1.51 -2.76 6.91
CA ALA A 91 0.07 -2.67 6.70
C ALA A 91 -0.18 -1.99 5.36
N VAL A 92 -1.06 -2.57 4.55
CA VAL A 92 -1.33 -2.10 3.18
C VAL A 92 -2.83 -2.17 2.93
N SER A 93 -3.38 -1.09 2.37
CA SER A 93 -4.77 -1.08 1.91
C SER A 93 -4.89 -0.35 0.58
N HIS A 94 -5.74 -0.86 -0.29
CA HIS A 94 -6.14 -0.19 -1.54
C HIS A 94 -7.65 0.04 -1.51
N ARG A 95 -8.06 1.25 -1.86
CA ARG A 95 -9.47 1.59 -1.96
C ARG A 95 -9.98 1.33 -3.36
N ILE A 96 -11.20 0.86 -3.48
CA ILE A 96 -11.91 0.66 -4.75
C ILE A 96 -13.22 1.44 -4.71
N GLY A 97 -13.91 1.51 -5.84
CA GLY A 97 -15.13 2.30 -5.96
C GLY A 97 -14.81 3.74 -6.36
N ASP A 98 -15.71 4.64 -6.01
CA ASP A 98 -15.64 6.04 -6.41
C ASP A 98 -14.74 6.83 -5.48
N LEU A 99 -13.72 7.45 -6.04
CA LEU A 99 -12.79 8.30 -5.30
C LEU A 99 -12.84 9.72 -5.84
N ARG A 100 -12.73 10.67 -4.92
CA ARG A 100 -12.67 12.10 -5.25
C ARG A 100 -11.23 12.59 -5.20
N ILE A 101 -11.00 13.75 -5.80
CA ILE A 101 -9.70 14.44 -5.73
C ILE A 101 -9.25 14.53 -4.26
N GLY A 102 -8.02 14.11 -4.01
CA GLY A 102 -7.44 14.13 -2.66
C GLY A 102 -7.69 12.88 -1.83
N ASP A 103 -8.59 11.99 -2.26
CA ASP A 103 -8.82 10.73 -1.55
C ASP A 103 -7.62 9.80 -1.70
N ALA A 104 -7.30 9.08 -0.63
CA ALA A 104 -6.25 8.08 -0.67
C ALA A 104 -6.73 6.83 -1.40
N ALA A 105 -5.98 6.40 -2.40
CA ALA A 105 -6.26 5.17 -3.14
C ALA A 105 -5.42 4.01 -2.63
N LEU A 106 -4.18 4.27 -2.24
CA LEU A 106 -3.27 3.25 -1.73
C LEU A 106 -2.57 3.82 -0.49
N VAL A 107 -2.58 3.04 0.58
CA VAL A 107 -1.90 3.40 1.83
C VAL A 107 -0.99 2.26 2.22
N VAL A 108 0.27 2.58 2.53
CA VAL A 108 1.27 1.62 2.96
C VAL A 108 1.98 2.17 4.19
N ALA A 109 2.11 1.37 5.24
CA ALA A 109 2.89 1.72 6.41
C ALA A 109 3.88 0.60 6.73
N VAL A 110 5.09 0.97 7.08
CA VAL A 110 6.18 0.03 7.40
C VAL A 110 6.89 0.50 8.66
N ALA A 111 7.02 -0.40 9.62
CA ALA A 111 7.84 -0.17 10.81
C ALA A 111 9.09 -1.04 10.74
N ALA A 112 10.25 -0.46 10.94
CA ALA A 112 11.53 -1.15 10.85
C ALA A 112 12.47 -0.66 11.95
N ASP A 113 13.51 -1.44 12.23
CA ASP A 113 14.49 -1.06 13.23
C ASP A 113 15.21 0.23 12.83
N HIS A 114 15.50 0.37 11.53
CA HIS A 114 16.20 1.54 10.98
C HIS A 114 15.50 2.06 9.73
N ARG A 115 15.75 3.35 9.44
CA ARG A 115 15.04 4.07 8.38
C ARG A 115 15.25 3.51 6.97
N ARG A 116 16.45 3.01 6.65
CA ARG A 116 16.73 2.53 5.30
C ARG A 116 15.82 1.35 4.94
N ALA A 117 15.72 0.37 5.83
CA ALA A 117 14.85 -0.78 5.59
C ALA A 117 13.38 -0.34 5.49
N ALA A 118 12.97 0.65 6.30
CA ALA A 118 11.60 1.16 6.25
C ALA A 118 11.31 1.83 4.90
N PHE A 119 12.20 2.70 4.42
CA PHE A 119 12.02 3.35 3.12
C PHE A 119 12.05 2.34 1.97
N GLN A 120 13.03 1.43 1.97
CA GLN A 120 13.16 0.45 0.89
C GLN A 120 11.95 -0.47 0.81
N THR A 121 11.48 -0.98 1.93
CA THR A 121 10.34 -1.90 1.96
C THR A 121 9.05 -1.18 1.59
N CYS A 122 8.87 0.05 2.04
CA CYS A 122 7.70 0.85 1.64
C CYS A 122 7.70 1.07 0.12
N ALA A 123 8.82 1.47 -0.45
CA ALA A 123 8.93 1.67 -1.90
C ALA A 123 8.65 0.36 -2.65
N GLN A 124 9.20 -0.75 -2.18
CA GLN A 124 9.00 -2.05 -2.82
C GLN A 124 7.54 -2.50 -2.76
N LEU A 125 6.88 -2.29 -1.63
CA LEU A 125 5.45 -2.59 -1.50
C LEU A 125 4.62 -1.77 -2.49
N VAL A 126 4.87 -0.46 -2.56
CA VAL A 126 4.14 0.42 -3.48
C VAL A 126 4.35 -0.02 -4.92
N ASP A 127 5.60 -0.24 -5.32
CA ASP A 127 5.93 -0.61 -6.70
C ASP A 127 5.33 -1.95 -7.08
N THR A 128 5.42 -2.94 -6.19
CA THR A 128 4.92 -4.29 -6.48
C THR A 128 3.39 -4.33 -6.53
N VAL A 129 2.74 -3.58 -5.64
CA VAL A 129 1.27 -3.46 -5.68
C VAL A 129 0.83 -2.81 -7.00
N LYS A 130 1.48 -1.71 -7.39
CA LYS A 130 1.14 -1.02 -8.63
C LYS A 130 1.37 -1.88 -9.87
N ASP A 131 2.37 -2.75 -9.82
CA ASP A 131 2.71 -3.64 -10.93
C ASP A 131 1.76 -4.83 -11.05
N ARG A 132 1.32 -5.39 -9.93
CA ARG A 132 0.65 -6.69 -9.91
C ARG A 132 -0.83 -6.66 -9.57
N LEU A 133 -1.32 -5.62 -8.88
CA LEU A 133 -2.71 -5.60 -8.43
C LEU A 133 -3.66 -5.46 -9.62
N PRO A 134 -4.57 -6.44 -9.84
CA PRO A 134 -5.48 -6.39 -10.99
C PRO A 134 -6.68 -5.48 -10.71
N VAL A 135 -6.46 -4.19 -10.91
CA VAL A 135 -7.50 -3.16 -10.81
C VAL A 135 -7.48 -2.30 -12.07
N TRP A 136 -8.62 -1.69 -12.36
CA TRP A 136 -8.78 -0.76 -13.48
C TRP A 136 -9.22 0.58 -12.93
N LYS A 137 -8.64 1.62 -13.49
CA LYS A 137 -8.93 2.99 -13.13
C LYS A 137 -9.74 3.63 -14.25
N HIS A 138 -10.92 4.12 -13.91
CA HIS A 138 -11.78 4.85 -14.84
C HIS A 138 -11.74 6.32 -14.45
N GLN A 139 -11.09 7.14 -15.27
CA GLN A 139 -10.94 8.57 -15.02
C GLN A 139 -11.99 9.35 -15.78
N HIS A 140 -12.65 10.28 -15.10
CA HIS A 140 -13.59 11.22 -15.71
C HIS A 140 -12.94 12.59 -15.75
N PHE A 141 -13.00 13.24 -16.91
CA PHE A 141 -12.34 14.53 -17.12
C PHE A 141 -13.36 15.66 -17.15
N GLY A 142 -12.87 16.89 -16.91
CA GLY A 142 -13.72 18.06 -16.85
C GLY A 142 -14.40 18.44 -18.17
N ASP A 143 -13.90 17.95 -19.31
CA ASP A 143 -14.48 18.18 -20.61
C ASP A 143 -15.58 17.15 -20.97
N GLY A 144 -15.93 16.26 -20.05
CA GLY A 144 -16.94 15.22 -20.26
C GLY A 144 -16.39 13.93 -20.86
N SER A 145 -15.11 13.87 -21.23
CA SER A 145 -14.48 12.64 -21.69
C SER A 145 -14.09 11.74 -20.53
N ASP A 146 -13.78 10.49 -20.83
CA ASP A 146 -13.36 9.51 -19.85
C ASP A 146 -12.30 8.58 -20.45
N GLU A 147 -11.60 7.86 -19.57
CA GLU A 147 -10.53 6.96 -19.98
C GLU A 147 -10.39 5.81 -18.99
N TRP A 148 -10.20 4.61 -19.50
CA TRP A 148 -9.90 3.42 -18.70
C TRP A 148 -8.41 3.13 -18.72
N VAL A 149 -7.83 2.89 -17.54
CA VAL A 149 -6.41 2.56 -17.38
C VAL A 149 -6.30 1.31 -16.53
N ASN A 150 -5.49 0.34 -16.99
CA ASN A 150 -5.24 -0.87 -16.25
C ASN A 150 -4.06 -0.63 -15.31
N SER A 151 -4.33 -0.12 -14.11
CA SER A 151 -3.28 0.26 -13.17
C SER A 151 -3.86 0.55 -11.79
N ALA A 152 -3.14 0.11 -10.79
CA ALA A 152 -3.41 0.51 -9.41
C ALA A 152 -2.97 1.95 -9.14
#